data_eecf08fab1d1c76f32e9208b3d55031e
#
_entry.id   eecf08fab1d1c76f32e9208b3d55031e
#
_cell.length_a   1.000
_cell.length_b   1.000
_cell.length_c   1.000
_cell.angle_alpha   90.00
_cell.angle_beta   90.00
_cell.angle_gamma   90.00
#
_symmetry.space_group_name_H-M   'P 1'
#
loop_
_entity.id
_entity.type
_entity.pdbx_description
1 polymer ?
#
loop_
_entity_poly.entity_id
_entity_poly.type
_entity_poly.pdbx_seq_one_letter_code
_entity_poly.pdbx_strand_id
1 'polypeptide(L)'
;MIKNILFIADYFVNDVLGGGELNNEELIFVLKEKGYHVEKIQSHFVDEAFIKRNRGHNFIIANFVNLSEFCKKVLQDTNYVIYEHDHKYLKNRNPAAFDNFEAPQEAIINYEFYKGAKAILCQSGFHSEIVRKNLQLDSVVNLAGNLWTQEVLKFIREISKIEKTDKVSIMSSPIPHKNTSMAIEYCNLKNKEYELIPQLPYKQFLQRLGTNHKLIFFPGTPETLSRIVVEARMMNMGTITNNIVGAIHEDWFKLKGEPLIDLMELKREEIPKLILRHFHE
;
A
#
# COMPACT_ATOMS: atom_id res chain seq x y z
N MET A 1 -9.53 -15.17 25.60
CA MET A 1 -10.49 -15.26 24.48
C MET A 1 -9.75 -15.03 23.19
N ILE A 2 -9.90 -15.91 22.19
CA ILE A 2 -9.34 -15.70 20.84
C ILE A 2 -10.06 -14.48 20.25
N LYS A 3 -9.31 -13.44 19.89
CA LYS A 3 -9.88 -12.24 19.29
C LYS A 3 -10.07 -12.48 17.79
N ASN A 4 -11.31 -12.43 17.33
CA ASN A 4 -11.65 -12.62 15.93
C ASN A 4 -11.50 -11.29 15.18
N ILE A 5 -10.87 -11.35 14.03
CA ILE A 5 -10.71 -10.25 13.09
C ILE A 5 -11.36 -10.66 11.76
N LEU A 6 -12.20 -9.79 11.23
CA LEU A 6 -12.76 -9.93 9.89
C LEU A 6 -12.04 -8.96 8.96
N PHE A 7 -11.34 -9.51 7.97
CA PHE A 7 -10.59 -8.74 6.99
C PHE A 7 -11.40 -8.62 5.70
N ILE A 8 -11.90 -7.41 5.43
CA ILE A 8 -12.71 -7.11 4.24
C ILE A 8 -11.83 -6.43 3.19
N ALA A 9 -11.83 -6.96 1.97
CA ALA A 9 -11.20 -6.35 0.81
C ALA A 9 -11.97 -6.69 -0.47
N ASP A 10 -11.83 -5.89 -1.52
CA ASP A 10 -12.45 -6.19 -2.81
C ASP A 10 -11.87 -7.45 -3.44
N TYR A 11 -10.53 -7.60 -3.34
CA TYR A 11 -9.76 -8.73 -3.85
C TYR A 11 -8.64 -9.14 -2.88
N PHE A 12 -8.22 -10.40 -3.00
CA PHE A 12 -7.05 -10.95 -2.31
C PHE A 12 -6.03 -11.45 -3.34
N VAL A 13 -4.85 -11.88 -2.89
CA VAL A 13 -3.73 -12.30 -3.77
C VAL A 13 -4.09 -13.46 -4.72
N ASN A 14 -5.10 -14.28 -4.38
CA ASN A 14 -5.59 -15.36 -5.25
C ASN A 14 -6.43 -14.82 -6.42
N ASP A 15 -6.98 -13.62 -6.30
CA ASP A 15 -7.81 -12.99 -7.33
C ASP A 15 -6.98 -12.04 -8.20
N VAL A 16 -6.17 -11.18 -7.54
CA VAL A 16 -5.35 -10.15 -8.19
C VAL A 16 -4.01 -10.06 -7.49
N LEU A 17 -2.93 -10.07 -8.26
CA LEU A 17 -1.58 -9.86 -7.74
C LEU A 17 -1.19 -8.38 -7.84
N GLY A 18 -1.48 -7.63 -6.79
CA GLY A 18 -1.13 -6.21 -6.67
C GLY A 18 -0.39 -5.90 -5.36
N GLY A 19 0.17 -4.70 -5.28
CA GLY A 19 0.93 -4.28 -4.09
C GLY A 19 0.08 -4.20 -2.82
N GLY A 20 -1.18 -3.78 -2.95
CA GLY A 20 -2.14 -3.74 -1.84
C GLY A 20 -2.51 -5.14 -1.35
N GLU A 21 -2.80 -6.05 -2.28
CA GLU A 21 -3.17 -7.43 -1.98
C GLU A 21 -2.02 -8.20 -1.32
N LEU A 22 -0.78 -8.02 -1.79
CA LEU A 22 0.42 -8.57 -1.14
C LEU A 22 0.60 -8.05 0.28
N ASN A 23 0.36 -6.76 0.50
CA ASN A 23 0.44 -6.14 1.81
C ASN A 23 -0.66 -6.63 2.76
N ASN A 24 -1.90 -6.78 2.26
CA ASN A 24 -3.02 -7.34 3.01
C ASN A 24 -2.76 -8.79 3.43
N GLU A 25 -2.28 -9.63 2.51
CA GLU A 25 -2.00 -11.04 2.79
C GLU A 25 -0.94 -11.20 3.88
N GLU A 26 0.10 -10.37 3.84
CA GLU A 26 1.15 -10.41 4.85
C GLU A 26 0.64 -9.91 6.21
N LEU A 27 -0.20 -8.89 6.26
CA LEU A 27 -0.83 -8.46 7.51
C LEU A 27 -1.69 -9.59 8.11
N ILE A 28 -2.50 -10.25 7.29
CA ILE A 28 -3.33 -11.38 7.70
C ILE A 28 -2.45 -12.52 8.26
N PHE A 29 -1.37 -12.84 7.56
CA PHE A 29 -0.42 -13.86 7.99
C PHE A 29 0.18 -13.53 9.37
N VAL A 30 0.72 -12.32 9.53
CA VAL A 30 1.35 -11.90 10.81
C VAL A 30 0.33 -11.84 11.96
N LEU A 31 -0.91 -11.43 11.69
CA LEU A 31 -1.96 -11.45 12.72
C LEU A 31 -2.30 -12.88 13.16
N LYS A 32 -2.34 -13.84 12.24
CA LYS A 32 -2.53 -15.28 12.56
C LYS A 32 -1.36 -15.82 13.38
N GLU A 33 -0.13 -15.51 13.01
CA GLU A 33 1.08 -15.86 13.77
C GLU A 33 1.04 -15.32 15.23
N LYS A 34 0.41 -14.15 15.43
CA LYS A 34 0.19 -13.55 16.75
C LYS A 34 -1.00 -14.16 17.52
N GLY A 35 -1.61 -15.21 16.98
CA GLY A 35 -2.70 -15.95 17.64
C GLY A 35 -4.10 -15.37 17.44
N TYR A 36 -4.29 -14.45 16.48
CA TYR A 36 -5.61 -13.96 16.12
C TYR A 36 -6.27 -14.92 15.13
N HIS A 37 -7.56 -15.14 15.28
CA HIS A 37 -8.35 -15.77 14.22
C HIS A 37 -8.74 -14.71 13.19
N VAL A 38 -8.22 -14.82 11.96
CA VAL A 38 -8.50 -13.86 10.89
C VAL A 38 -9.22 -14.55 9.75
N GLU A 39 -10.46 -14.11 9.50
CA GLU A 39 -11.29 -14.54 8.38
C GLU A 39 -11.23 -13.49 7.26
N LYS A 40 -11.02 -13.93 6.02
CA LYS A 40 -11.02 -13.09 4.82
C LYS A 40 -12.40 -13.14 4.16
N ILE A 41 -12.92 -11.98 3.78
CA ILE A 41 -14.15 -11.90 2.99
C ILE A 41 -14.02 -10.79 1.93
N GLN A 42 -14.42 -11.12 0.71
CA GLN A 42 -14.51 -10.11 -0.36
C GLN A 42 -15.69 -9.17 -0.08
N SER A 43 -15.49 -7.87 -0.31
CA SER A 43 -16.43 -6.82 0.06
C SER A 43 -17.82 -6.98 -0.57
N HIS A 44 -17.91 -7.55 -1.78
CA HIS A 44 -19.18 -7.80 -2.46
C HIS A 44 -20.00 -8.95 -1.86
N PHE A 45 -19.39 -9.81 -1.01
CA PHE A 45 -20.13 -10.84 -0.27
C PHE A 45 -20.59 -10.38 1.12
N VAL A 46 -20.23 -9.16 1.52
CA VAL A 46 -20.62 -8.60 2.80
C VAL A 46 -22.04 -8.06 2.70
N ASP A 47 -22.94 -8.63 3.50
CA ASP A 47 -24.31 -8.17 3.68
C ASP A 47 -24.59 -7.73 5.13
N GLU A 48 -25.76 -7.16 5.35
CA GLU A 48 -26.20 -6.72 6.69
C GLU A 48 -26.24 -7.88 7.70
N ALA A 49 -26.73 -9.05 7.27
CA ALA A 49 -26.83 -10.22 8.12
C ALA A 49 -25.45 -10.71 8.59
N PHE A 50 -24.46 -10.68 7.68
CA PHE A 50 -23.08 -10.96 8.02
C PHE A 50 -22.52 -9.99 9.06
N ILE A 51 -22.70 -8.67 8.86
CA ILE A 51 -22.21 -7.65 9.81
C ILE A 51 -22.88 -7.82 11.17
N LYS A 52 -24.19 -8.00 11.22
CA LYS A 52 -24.94 -8.18 12.47
C LYS A 52 -24.51 -9.41 13.25
N ARG A 53 -24.31 -10.56 12.59
CA ARG A 53 -23.82 -11.80 13.23
C ARG A 53 -22.41 -11.63 13.82
N ASN A 54 -21.61 -10.76 13.23
CA ASN A 54 -20.21 -10.55 13.59
C ASN A 54 -19.95 -9.23 14.35
N ARG A 55 -21.00 -8.57 14.85
CA ARG A 55 -20.91 -7.23 15.47
C ARG A 55 -19.89 -7.14 16.63
N GLY A 56 -19.63 -8.26 17.31
CA GLY A 56 -18.65 -8.34 18.39
C GLY A 56 -17.21 -8.55 17.95
N HIS A 57 -16.96 -8.68 16.64
CA HIS A 57 -15.62 -8.85 16.07
C HIS A 57 -14.99 -7.50 15.71
N ASN A 58 -13.68 -7.50 15.53
CA ASN A 58 -12.94 -6.37 14.98
C ASN A 58 -12.88 -6.49 13.44
N PHE A 59 -13.05 -5.37 12.74
CA PHE A 59 -13.02 -5.34 11.30
C PHE A 59 -11.80 -4.54 10.81
N ILE A 60 -11.02 -5.13 9.91
CA ILE A 60 -10.01 -4.42 9.11
C ILE A 60 -10.56 -4.32 7.70
N ILE A 61 -10.77 -3.09 7.23
CA ILE A 61 -11.37 -2.83 5.93
C ILE A 61 -10.32 -2.20 5.04
N ALA A 62 -9.84 -2.96 4.05
CA ALA A 62 -8.79 -2.50 3.15
C ALA A 62 -9.38 -1.86 1.88
N ASN A 63 -9.62 -2.63 0.83
CA ASN A 63 -10.31 -2.15 -0.35
C ASN A 63 -11.81 -2.42 -0.22
N PHE A 64 -12.65 -1.41 -0.47
CA PHE A 64 -14.10 -1.48 -0.21
C PHE A 64 -14.95 -0.79 -1.30
N VAL A 65 -14.44 -0.74 -2.53
CA VAL A 65 -15.17 -0.13 -3.65
C VAL A 65 -16.46 -0.89 -3.94
N ASN A 66 -16.43 -2.22 -3.78
CA ASN A 66 -17.58 -3.09 -4.01
C ASN A 66 -18.48 -3.27 -2.76
N LEU A 67 -18.17 -2.61 -1.64
CA LEU A 67 -19.01 -2.63 -0.44
C LEU A 67 -20.19 -1.67 -0.62
N SER A 68 -21.41 -2.16 -0.41
CA SER A 68 -22.62 -1.34 -0.57
C SER A 68 -22.68 -0.18 0.42
N GLU A 69 -23.31 0.92 0.03
CA GLU A 69 -23.51 2.10 0.91
C GLU A 69 -24.31 1.72 2.18
N PHE A 70 -25.22 0.78 2.05
CA PHE A 70 -25.98 0.27 3.20
C PHE A 70 -25.05 -0.47 4.17
N CYS A 71 -24.18 -1.37 3.69
CA CYS A 71 -23.22 -2.08 4.55
C CYS A 71 -22.21 -1.13 5.20
N LYS A 72 -21.78 -0.08 4.51
CA LYS A 72 -20.93 0.97 5.13
C LYS A 72 -21.62 1.65 6.31
N LYS A 73 -22.93 1.92 6.22
CA LYS A 73 -23.71 2.47 7.34
C LYS A 73 -23.81 1.50 8.52
N VAL A 74 -24.09 0.22 8.25
CA VAL A 74 -24.20 -0.79 9.30
C VAL A 74 -22.86 -1.03 10.00
N LEU A 75 -21.74 -0.97 9.27
CA LEU A 75 -20.39 -1.11 9.83
C LEU A 75 -20.03 0.02 10.80
N GLN A 76 -20.61 1.21 10.67
CA GLN A 76 -20.36 2.33 11.59
C GLN A 76 -20.78 2.01 13.05
N ASP A 77 -21.64 1.03 13.24
CA ASP A 77 -22.03 0.51 14.56
C ASP A 77 -21.09 -0.59 15.08
N THR A 78 -19.97 -0.85 14.42
CA THR A 78 -19.01 -1.90 14.77
C THR A 78 -17.64 -1.32 15.12
N ASN A 79 -16.72 -2.19 15.55
CA ASN A 79 -15.34 -1.81 15.82
C ASN A 79 -14.49 -2.04 14.57
N TYR A 80 -14.18 -1.00 13.79
CA TYR A 80 -13.42 -1.13 12.56
C TYR A 80 -12.34 -0.08 12.37
N VAL A 81 -11.32 -0.46 11.61
CA VAL A 81 -10.29 0.41 11.07
C VAL A 81 -10.30 0.33 9.54
N ILE A 82 -9.90 1.41 8.88
CA ILE A 82 -9.67 1.43 7.43
C ILE A 82 -8.18 1.30 7.16
N TYR A 83 -7.77 0.22 6.48
CA TYR A 83 -6.40 0.03 5.99
C TYR A 83 -6.32 0.58 4.58
N GLU A 84 -5.96 1.86 4.48
CA GLU A 84 -6.08 2.64 3.25
C GLU A 84 -4.93 2.36 2.29
N HIS A 85 -5.26 1.98 1.05
CA HIS A 85 -4.30 1.67 -0.01
C HIS A 85 -4.32 2.65 -1.17
N ASP A 86 -5.36 3.48 -1.26
CA ASP A 86 -5.50 4.53 -2.27
C ASP A 86 -6.28 5.72 -1.69
N HIS A 87 -7.15 6.38 -2.47
CA HIS A 87 -7.91 7.55 -2.05
C HIS A 87 -9.41 7.33 -2.29
N LYS A 88 -10.00 6.27 -1.67
CA LYS A 88 -11.42 5.88 -1.83
C LYS A 88 -12.42 6.88 -1.26
N TYR A 89 -11.96 7.91 -0.58
CA TYR A 89 -12.77 9.07 -0.20
C TYR A 89 -13.01 10.06 -1.37
N LEU A 90 -12.36 9.85 -2.52
CA LEU A 90 -12.55 10.65 -3.74
C LEU A 90 -13.32 9.84 -4.79
N LYS A 91 -14.24 10.48 -5.50
CA LYS A 91 -14.99 9.86 -6.62
C LYS A 91 -14.07 9.28 -7.69
N ASN A 92 -13.00 9.99 -8.04
CA ASN A 92 -12.01 9.60 -9.05
C ASN A 92 -10.78 8.86 -8.48
N ARG A 93 -10.67 8.75 -7.16
CA ARG A 93 -9.53 8.18 -6.42
C ARG A 93 -8.16 8.78 -6.78
N ASN A 94 -8.14 10.00 -7.34
CA ASN A 94 -6.92 10.66 -7.77
C ASN A 94 -6.84 12.09 -7.22
N PRO A 95 -6.18 12.32 -6.10
CA PRO A 95 -6.02 13.66 -5.54
C PRO A 95 -5.15 14.58 -6.42
N ALA A 96 -4.30 14.05 -7.30
CA ALA A 96 -3.51 14.88 -8.22
C ALA A 96 -4.37 15.58 -9.31
N ALA A 97 -5.65 15.24 -9.41
CA ALA A 97 -6.59 15.98 -10.26
C ALA A 97 -6.99 17.35 -9.67
N PHE A 98 -6.56 17.66 -8.44
CA PHE A 98 -6.90 18.87 -7.73
C PHE A 98 -5.63 19.62 -7.27
N ASP A 99 -5.69 20.94 -7.24
CA ASP A 99 -4.60 21.78 -6.80
C ASP A 99 -4.19 21.43 -5.37
N ASN A 100 -2.89 21.28 -5.13
CA ASN A 100 -2.34 20.90 -3.84
C ASN A 100 -2.93 19.61 -3.24
N PHE A 101 -3.47 18.71 -4.05
CA PHE A 101 -4.15 17.47 -3.65
C PHE A 101 -5.39 17.70 -2.78
N GLU A 102 -6.02 18.86 -2.86
CA GLU A 102 -7.20 19.24 -2.07
C GLU A 102 -8.44 19.28 -2.97
N ALA A 103 -9.32 18.31 -2.76
CA ALA A 103 -10.53 18.16 -3.55
C ALA A 103 -11.65 19.04 -3.00
N PRO A 104 -12.52 19.59 -3.87
CA PRO A 104 -13.71 20.27 -3.42
C PRO A 104 -14.69 19.30 -2.76
N GLN A 105 -15.54 19.80 -1.86
CA GLN A 105 -16.43 18.96 -1.01
C GLN A 105 -17.33 18.03 -1.83
N GLU A 106 -17.79 18.46 -2.99
CA GLU A 106 -18.64 17.64 -3.87
C GLU A 106 -17.92 16.43 -4.51
N ALA A 107 -16.58 16.42 -4.51
CA ALA A 107 -15.77 15.29 -4.95
C ALA A 107 -15.50 14.27 -3.83
N ILE A 108 -15.76 14.67 -2.56
CA ILE A 108 -15.60 13.79 -1.40
C ILE A 108 -16.78 12.81 -1.31
N ILE A 109 -16.46 11.54 -1.14
CA ILE A 109 -17.43 10.44 -0.92
C ILE A 109 -17.02 9.64 0.32
N ASN A 110 -17.91 8.80 0.80
CA ASN A 110 -17.63 7.91 1.93
C ASN A 110 -17.23 8.63 3.25
N TYR A 111 -17.40 9.95 3.36
CA TYR A 111 -16.92 10.73 4.50
C TYR A 111 -17.37 10.17 5.86
N GLU A 112 -18.66 9.87 6.04
CA GLU A 112 -19.18 9.34 7.30
C GLU A 112 -18.60 7.95 7.63
N PHE A 113 -18.29 7.15 6.60
CA PHE A 113 -17.64 5.86 6.78
C PHE A 113 -16.18 6.00 7.24
N TYR A 114 -15.43 6.99 6.72
CA TYR A 114 -14.09 7.30 7.23
C TYR A 114 -14.13 7.88 8.64
N LYS A 115 -15.07 8.78 8.91
CA LYS A 115 -15.25 9.43 10.20
C LYS A 115 -15.60 8.44 11.33
N GLY A 116 -16.37 7.40 11.01
CA GLY A 116 -16.74 6.35 11.97
C GLY A 116 -15.63 5.34 12.26
N ALA A 117 -14.55 5.31 11.47
CA ALA A 117 -13.45 4.38 11.69
C ALA A 117 -12.61 4.77 12.92
N LYS A 118 -12.21 3.78 13.73
CA LYS A 118 -11.28 3.97 14.86
C LYS A 118 -9.94 4.53 14.44
N ALA A 119 -9.46 4.12 13.25
CA ALA A 119 -8.27 4.67 12.61
C ALA A 119 -8.35 4.53 11.10
N ILE A 120 -7.75 5.48 10.40
CA ILE A 120 -7.48 5.46 8.96
C ILE A 120 -5.97 5.26 8.80
N LEU A 121 -5.57 4.05 8.44
CA LEU A 121 -4.18 3.59 8.45
C LEU A 121 -3.54 3.84 7.10
N CYS A 122 -2.76 4.89 6.97
CA CYS A 122 -2.10 5.33 5.75
C CYS A 122 -0.66 4.80 5.67
N GLN A 123 -0.19 4.48 4.47
CA GLN A 123 1.09 3.79 4.25
C GLN A 123 2.31 4.69 4.38
N SER A 124 2.15 6.01 4.26
CA SER A 124 3.22 7.00 4.38
C SER A 124 2.72 8.32 4.97
N GLY A 125 3.66 9.17 5.41
CA GLY A 125 3.38 10.53 5.84
C GLY A 125 2.72 11.37 4.75
N PHE A 126 3.24 11.29 3.51
CA PHE A 126 2.66 11.94 2.34
C PHE A 126 1.20 11.51 2.12
N HIS A 127 0.92 10.19 2.19
CA HIS A 127 -0.43 9.67 2.09
C HIS A 127 -1.34 10.20 3.21
N SER A 128 -0.84 10.17 4.46
CA SER A 128 -1.58 10.67 5.63
C SER A 128 -1.92 12.15 5.52
N GLU A 129 -0.98 12.98 5.03
CA GLU A 129 -1.19 14.42 4.83
C GLU A 129 -2.28 14.69 3.81
N ILE A 130 -2.27 13.98 2.67
CA ILE A 130 -3.32 14.12 1.65
C ILE A 130 -4.68 13.71 2.23
N VAL A 131 -4.76 12.60 2.96
CA VAL A 131 -6.02 12.15 3.60
C VAL A 131 -6.50 13.16 4.63
N ARG A 132 -5.63 13.66 5.52
CA ARG A 132 -6.00 14.69 6.52
C ARG A 132 -6.48 15.98 5.88
N LYS A 133 -5.81 16.43 4.82
CA LYS A 133 -6.18 17.65 4.09
C LYS A 133 -7.60 17.58 3.56
N ASN A 134 -8.01 16.43 3.04
CA ASN A 134 -9.31 16.23 2.41
C ASN A 134 -10.43 15.88 3.41
N LEU A 135 -10.14 15.10 4.44
CA LEU A 135 -11.15 14.61 5.38
C LEU A 135 -11.19 15.39 6.71
N GLN A 136 -10.11 16.07 7.08
CA GLN A 136 -9.98 16.83 8.33
C GLN A 136 -10.31 15.97 9.58
N LEU A 137 -9.83 14.72 9.59
CA LEU A 137 -10.06 13.74 10.66
C LEU A 137 -8.75 13.50 11.45
N ASP A 138 -8.87 13.47 12.79
CA ASP A 138 -7.75 13.19 13.70
C ASP A 138 -7.37 11.70 13.73
N SER A 139 -8.28 10.81 13.33
CA SER A 139 -8.08 9.36 13.31
C SER A 139 -7.12 8.85 12.22
N VAL A 140 -6.51 9.75 11.43
CA VAL A 140 -5.54 9.39 10.39
C VAL A 140 -4.17 9.06 10.99
N VAL A 141 -3.65 7.86 10.71
CA VAL A 141 -2.42 7.32 11.27
C VAL A 141 -1.44 6.99 10.15
N ASN A 142 -0.19 7.45 10.28
CA ASN A 142 0.90 7.07 9.39
C ASN A 142 1.55 5.76 9.88
N LEU A 143 1.56 4.73 9.05
CA LEU A 143 2.26 3.46 9.29
C LEU A 143 3.75 3.54 8.92
N ALA A 144 4.12 4.50 8.08
CA ALA A 144 5.47 4.72 7.57
C ALA A 144 6.10 3.45 6.96
N GLY A 145 5.31 2.68 6.20
CA GLY A 145 5.77 1.46 5.56
C GLY A 145 4.67 0.50 5.14
N ASN A 146 5.11 -0.60 4.55
CA ASN A 146 4.31 -1.77 4.16
C ASN A 146 4.93 -3.05 4.72
N LEU A 147 4.27 -4.16 4.46
CA LEU A 147 4.70 -5.49 4.88
C LEU A 147 5.20 -6.31 3.69
N TRP A 148 6.28 -7.04 3.88
CA TRP A 148 6.82 -8.05 2.97
C TRP A 148 6.97 -9.36 3.72
N THR A 149 6.78 -10.50 3.04
CA THR A 149 7.04 -11.80 3.65
C THR A 149 8.52 -11.94 4.00
N GLN A 150 8.83 -12.70 5.04
CA GLN A 150 10.23 -12.99 5.38
C GLN A 150 11.00 -13.63 4.21
N GLU A 151 10.32 -14.48 3.44
CA GLU A 151 10.89 -15.12 2.26
C GLU A 151 11.28 -14.08 1.19
N VAL A 152 10.41 -13.09 0.94
CA VAL A 152 10.69 -12.00 -0.01
C VAL A 152 11.81 -11.09 0.52
N LEU A 153 11.82 -10.74 1.80
CA LEU A 153 12.92 -9.94 2.38
C LEU A 153 14.26 -10.66 2.27
N LYS A 154 14.29 -11.96 2.55
CA LYS A 154 15.49 -12.79 2.35
C LYS A 154 15.96 -12.78 0.90
N PHE A 155 15.03 -12.96 -0.04
CA PHE A 155 15.33 -12.95 -1.47
C PHE A 155 15.85 -11.57 -1.95
N ILE A 156 15.24 -10.47 -1.51
CA ILE A 156 15.70 -9.10 -1.77
C ILE A 156 17.12 -8.89 -1.21
N ARG A 157 17.41 -9.44 -0.02
CA ARG A 157 18.73 -9.39 0.63
C ARG A 157 19.82 -10.09 -0.22
N GLU A 158 19.48 -11.18 -0.87
CA GLU A 158 20.37 -11.85 -1.83
C GLU A 158 20.62 -10.96 -3.07
N ILE A 159 19.55 -10.41 -3.65
CA ILE A 159 19.65 -9.50 -4.82
C ILE A 159 20.43 -8.23 -4.47
N SER A 160 20.36 -7.73 -3.25
CA SER A 160 21.05 -6.51 -2.83
C SER A 160 22.58 -6.61 -2.93
N LYS A 161 23.13 -7.84 -2.91
CA LYS A 161 24.58 -8.17 -2.89
C LYS A 161 25.16 -8.44 -4.26
N ILE A 162 24.31 -8.65 -5.29
CA ILE A 162 24.81 -8.92 -6.64
C ILE A 162 25.40 -7.66 -7.27
N GLU A 163 26.38 -7.85 -8.13
CA GLU A 163 26.92 -6.79 -8.98
C GLU A 163 25.84 -6.27 -9.93
N LYS A 164 25.72 -4.96 -10.05
CA LYS A 164 24.69 -4.30 -10.87
C LYS A 164 25.26 -3.88 -12.21
N THR A 165 24.45 -4.01 -13.27
CA THR A 165 24.80 -3.43 -14.58
C THR A 165 24.63 -1.91 -14.55
N ASP A 166 25.25 -1.21 -15.52
CA ASP A 166 25.11 0.25 -15.64
C ASP A 166 23.75 0.70 -16.22
N LYS A 167 22.89 -0.25 -16.58
CA LYS A 167 21.55 0.05 -17.08
C LYS A 167 20.61 0.52 -15.98
N VAL A 168 19.51 1.13 -16.40
CA VAL A 168 18.40 1.45 -15.51
C VAL A 168 17.20 0.54 -15.79
N SER A 169 16.45 0.18 -14.76
CA SER A 169 15.21 -0.58 -14.88
C SER A 169 14.04 0.37 -15.03
N ILE A 170 13.14 0.07 -15.95
CA ILE A 170 11.83 0.71 -16.10
C ILE A 170 10.79 -0.39 -16.05
N MET A 171 9.82 -0.29 -15.13
CA MET A 171 8.67 -1.20 -15.11
C MET A 171 7.80 -0.96 -16.33
N SER A 172 7.63 -1.98 -17.17
CA SER A 172 6.69 -1.96 -18.29
C SER A 172 5.29 -2.29 -17.77
N SER A 173 4.40 -1.30 -17.77
CA SER A 173 3.02 -1.46 -17.31
C SER A 173 2.03 -0.97 -18.35
N PRO A 174 0.96 -1.71 -18.65
CA PRO A 174 -0.14 -1.24 -19.49
C PRO A 174 -1.04 -0.24 -18.77
N ILE A 175 -0.88 -0.07 -17.46
CA ILE A 175 -1.70 0.82 -16.63
C ILE A 175 -1.27 2.26 -16.87
N PRO A 176 -2.14 3.15 -17.39
CA PRO A 176 -1.73 4.50 -17.81
C PRO A 176 -1.06 5.33 -16.70
N HIS A 177 -1.58 5.26 -15.49
CA HIS A 177 -1.04 6.05 -14.37
C HIS A 177 0.33 5.56 -13.87
N LYS A 178 0.82 4.38 -14.28
CA LYS A 178 2.21 3.96 -14.05
C LYS A 178 3.20 4.66 -14.98
N ASN A 179 2.71 5.26 -16.06
CA ASN A 179 3.40 6.24 -16.91
C ASN A 179 4.78 5.78 -17.43
N THR A 180 4.84 4.53 -17.91
CA THR A 180 6.06 3.91 -18.46
C THR A 180 6.70 4.77 -19.55
N SER A 181 5.88 5.44 -20.39
CA SER A 181 6.35 6.29 -21.49
C SER A 181 7.22 7.46 -21.04
N MET A 182 6.85 8.13 -19.92
CA MET A 182 7.64 9.22 -19.36
C MET A 182 9.03 8.76 -18.88
N ALA A 183 9.11 7.56 -18.31
CA ALA A 183 10.38 6.98 -17.89
C ALA A 183 11.30 6.67 -19.10
N ILE A 184 10.71 6.16 -20.19
CA ILE A 184 11.42 5.92 -21.46
C ILE A 184 11.92 7.24 -22.06
N GLU A 185 11.04 8.24 -22.14
CA GLU A 185 11.40 9.57 -22.68
C GLU A 185 12.54 10.20 -21.88
N TYR A 186 12.48 10.14 -20.54
CA TYR A 186 13.57 10.61 -19.69
C TYR A 186 14.90 9.90 -20.01
N CYS A 187 14.89 8.58 -20.19
CA CYS A 187 16.10 7.83 -20.55
C CYS A 187 16.66 8.27 -21.89
N ASN A 188 15.80 8.43 -22.90
CA ASN A 188 16.21 8.87 -24.23
C ASN A 188 16.81 10.28 -24.19
N LEU A 189 16.18 11.23 -23.50
CA LEU A 189 16.68 12.59 -23.34
C LEU A 189 18.01 12.67 -22.57
N LYS A 190 18.27 11.72 -21.67
CA LYS A 190 19.50 11.66 -20.86
C LYS A 190 20.54 10.68 -21.38
N ASN A 191 20.33 10.11 -22.56
CA ASN A 191 21.19 9.07 -23.16
C ASN A 191 21.53 7.94 -22.18
N LYS A 192 20.51 7.44 -21.45
CA LYS A 192 20.66 6.34 -20.50
C LYS A 192 20.23 5.03 -21.13
N GLU A 193 21.08 4.03 -21.06
CA GLU A 193 20.66 2.67 -21.39
C GLU A 193 19.65 2.17 -20.36
N TYR A 194 18.57 1.58 -20.85
CA TYR A 194 17.52 1.06 -19.97
C TYR A 194 17.05 -0.33 -20.39
N GLU A 195 16.43 -1.00 -19.44
CA GLU A 195 15.76 -2.27 -19.64
C GLU A 195 14.28 -2.12 -19.21
N LEU A 196 13.38 -2.49 -20.13
CA LEU A 196 11.96 -2.60 -19.83
C LEU A 196 11.71 -3.94 -19.15
N ILE A 197 11.27 -3.88 -17.89
CA ILE A 197 10.95 -5.07 -17.10
C ILE A 197 9.45 -5.37 -17.28
N PRO A 198 9.09 -6.45 -18.00
CA PRO A 198 7.70 -6.81 -18.26
C PRO A 198 7.02 -7.33 -16.99
N GLN A 199 5.71 -7.54 -17.07
CA GLN A 199 4.98 -8.25 -16.04
C GLN A 199 5.46 -9.70 -15.98
N LEU A 200 5.94 -10.12 -14.82
CA LEU A 200 6.50 -11.44 -14.52
C LEU A 200 5.96 -11.93 -13.17
N PRO A 201 6.06 -13.23 -12.87
CA PRO A 201 5.88 -13.71 -11.51
C PRO A 201 6.77 -12.93 -10.53
N TYR A 202 6.24 -12.58 -9.35
CA TYR A 202 6.79 -11.55 -8.47
C TYR A 202 8.30 -11.69 -8.19
N LYS A 203 8.79 -12.89 -7.83
CA LYS A 203 10.22 -13.09 -7.60
C LYS A 203 11.07 -12.91 -8.87
N GLN A 204 10.57 -13.38 -10.02
CA GLN A 204 11.25 -13.16 -11.30
C GLN A 204 11.29 -11.68 -11.66
N PHE A 205 10.20 -10.95 -11.38
CA PHE A 205 10.17 -9.50 -11.56
C PHE A 205 11.22 -8.80 -10.69
N LEU A 206 11.30 -9.13 -9.40
CA LEU A 206 12.31 -8.56 -8.49
C LEU A 206 13.74 -8.90 -8.94
N GLN A 207 13.99 -10.17 -9.33
CA GLN A 207 15.29 -10.60 -9.83
C GLN A 207 15.71 -9.76 -11.03
N ARG A 208 14.80 -9.60 -12.00
CA ARG A 208 15.09 -8.84 -13.23
C ARG A 208 15.26 -7.36 -12.94
N LEU A 209 14.37 -6.78 -12.13
CA LEU A 209 14.44 -5.39 -11.71
C LEU A 209 15.78 -5.09 -11.04
N GLY A 210 16.19 -5.94 -10.10
CA GLY A 210 17.36 -5.77 -9.26
C GLY A 210 18.70 -6.02 -9.96
N THR A 211 18.72 -6.43 -11.22
CA THR A 211 19.97 -6.62 -12.00
C THR A 211 20.65 -5.28 -12.33
N ASN A 212 19.87 -4.22 -12.49
CA ASN A 212 20.35 -2.91 -12.89
C ASN A 212 20.61 -1.99 -11.69
N HIS A 213 21.42 -0.94 -11.88
CA HIS A 213 21.87 -0.08 -10.78
C HIS A 213 20.83 0.94 -10.32
N LYS A 214 19.79 1.24 -11.13
CA LYS A 214 18.74 2.22 -10.80
C LYS A 214 17.38 1.78 -11.31
N LEU A 215 16.34 2.24 -10.59
CA LEU A 215 14.95 2.27 -11.05
C LEU A 215 14.59 3.70 -11.49
N ILE A 216 13.91 3.83 -12.63
CA ILE A 216 13.22 5.06 -13.02
C ILE A 216 11.72 4.80 -13.01
N PHE A 217 10.98 5.62 -12.26
CA PHE A 217 9.54 5.47 -12.10
C PHE A 217 8.88 6.84 -11.86
N PHE A 218 8.03 7.29 -12.79
CA PHE A 218 7.34 8.57 -12.75
C PHE A 218 5.82 8.37 -12.78
N PRO A 219 5.18 7.92 -11.69
CA PRO A 219 3.73 7.72 -11.68
C PRO A 219 2.98 9.02 -12.00
N GLY A 220 1.82 8.87 -12.66
CA GLY A 220 0.92 9.99 -12.99
C GLY A 220 -0.14 10.25 -11.91
N THR A 221 -0.22 9.39 -10.90
CA THR A 221 -1.09 9.55 -9.72
C THR A 221 -0.28 9.34 -8.45
N PRO A 222 -0.66 9.94 -7.32
CA PRO A 222 0.02 9.72 -6.05
C PRO A 222 0.09 8.24 -5.69
N GLU A 223 1.30 7.76 -5.46
CA GLU A 223 1.56 6.43 -4.90
C GLU A 223 1.59 6.55 -3.39
N THR A 224 0.74 5.82 -2.70
CA THR A 224 0.60 5.91 -1.25
C THR A 224 1.87 5.54 -0.48
N LEU A 225 2.67 4.61 -1.02
CA LEU A 225 4.05 4.33 -0.63
C LEU A 225 4.92 4.05 -1.86
N SER A 226 4.43 3.19 -2.77
CA SER A 226 5.10 2.58 -3.92
C SER A 226 6.07 1.45 -3.54
N ARG A 227 5.55 0.22 -3.47
CA ARG A 227 6.35 -0.98 -3.15
C ARG A 227 7.57 -1.13 -4.06
N ILE A 228 7.42 -0.91 -5.38
CA ILE A 228 8.51 -1.05 -6.34
C ILE A 228 9.69 -0.11 -6.03
N VAL A 229 9.41 1.11 -5.56
CA VAL A 229 10.45 2.08 -5.20
C VAL A 229 11.17 1.64 -3.93
N VAL A 230 10.44 1.14 -2.93
CA VAL A 230 11.04 0.59 -1.70
C VAL A 230 11.84 -0.68 -2.00
N GLU A 231 11.32 -1.58 -2.81
CA GLU A 231 11.98 -2.81 -3.24
C GLU A 231 13.29 -2.52 -3.99
N ALA A 232 13.28 -1.56 -4.91
CA ALA A 232 14.51 -1.11 -5.58
C ALA A 232 15.55 -0.59 -4.57
N ARG A 233 15.13 0.23 -3.60
CA ARG A 233 16.02 0.70 -2.52
C ARG A 233 16.54 -0.45 -1.66
N MET A 234 15.68 -1.40 -1.27
CA MET A 234 16.11 -2.60 -0.53
C MET A 234 17.10 -3.45 -1.34
N MET A 235 16.94 -3.54 -2.66
CA MET A 235 17.90 -4.22 -3.56
C MET A 235 19.19 -3.41 -3.80
N ASN A 236 19.45 -2.37 -3.02
CA ASN A 236 20.62 -1.49 -3.11
C ASN A 236 20.70 -0.66 -4.40
N MET A 237 19.60 -0.49 -5.11
CA MET A 237 19.50 0.34 -6.32
C MET A 237 19.35 1.82 -5.96
N GLY A 238 19.77 2.70 -6.87
CA GLY A 238 19.32 4.10 -6.90
C GLY A 238 17.89 4.19 -7.43
N THR A 239 17.21 5.29 -7.14
CA THR A 239 15.87 5.57 -7.68
C THR A 239 15.80 6.98 -8.24
N ILE A 240 15.13 7.15 -9.36
CA ILE A 240 14.77 8.44 -9.94
C ILE A 240 13.24 8.44 -10.08
N THR A 241 12.59 9.36 -9.41
CA THR A 241 11.12 9.44 -9.39
C THR A 241 10.66 10.90 -9.26
N ASN A 242 9.37 11.15 -9.45
CA ASN A 242 8.75 12.44 -9.15
C ASN A 242 8.33 12.53 -7.67
N ASN A 243 7.84 13.68 -7.26
CA ASN A 243 7.51 14.00 -5.85
C ASN A 243 6.16 13.45 -5.35
N ILE A 244 5.45 12.65 -6.15
CA ILE A 244 4.15 12.07 -5.76
C ILE A 244 4.26 10.58 -5.36
N VAL A 245 5.44 10.15 -4.95
CA VAL A 245 5.69 8.81 -4.41
C VAL A 245 5.85 8.89 -2.90
N GLY A 246 4.95 8.28 -2.14
CA GLY A 246 4.92 8.39 -0.67
C GLY A 246 6.21 8.01 0.02
N ALA A 247 6.89 6.97 -0.45
CA ALA A 247 8.14 6.49 0.16
C ALA A 247 9.26 7.55 0.22
N ILE A 248 9.34 8.46 -0.78
CA ILE A 248 10.44 9.45 -0.82
C ILE A 248 10.33 10.52 0.26
N HIS A 249 9.15 10.66 0.87
CA HIS A 249 8.88 11.63 1.94
C HIS A 249 9.11 11.04 3.34
N GLU A 250 9.48 9.75 3.43
CA GLU A 250 9.79 9.11 4.70
C GLU A 250 11.26 9.35 5.11
N ASP A 251 11.51 9.60 6.38
CA ASP A 251 12.87 9.82 6.92
C ASP A 251 13.84 8.68 6.62
N TRP A 252 13.31 7.47 6.56
CA TRP A 252 14.08 6.27 6.25
C TRP A 252 14.42 6.11 4.77
N PHE A 253 13.87 6.91 3.87
CA PHE A 253 14.13 6.77 2.43
C PHE A 253 15.59 6.96 2.05
N LYS A 254 16.38 7.65 2.86
CA LYS A 254 17.85 7.75 2.71
C LYS A 254 18.57 6.40 2.84
N LEU A 255 17.98 5.42 3.54
CA LEU A 255 18.51 4.07 3.66
C LEU A 255 18.37 3.30 2.34
N LYS A 256 19.24 2.31 2.13
CA LYS A 256 19.16 1.33 1.05
C LYS A 256 19.88 0.04 1.45
N GLY A 257 19.63 -1.05 0.70
CA GLY A 257 20.23 -2.35 0.98
C GLY A 257 19.85 -2.86 2.37
N GLU A 258 20.80 -3.48 3.06
CA GLU A 258 20.63 -4.16 4.35
C GLU A 258 19.93 -3.31 5.41
N PRO A 259 20.34 -2.05 5.69
CA PRO A 259 19.67 -1.24 6.71
C PRO A 259 18.18 -0.97 6.41
N LEU A 260 17.79 -0.86 5.15
CA LEU A 260 16.39 -0.67 4.79
C LEU A 260 15.61 -1.99 4.90
N ILE A 261 16.22 -3.12 4.56
CA ILE A 261 15.61 -4.45 4.72
C ILE A 261 15.32 -4.70 6.21
N ASP A 262 16.30 -4.46 7.09
CA ASP A 262 16.14 -4.63 8.53
C ASP A 262 15.01 -3.75 9.09
N LEU A 263 14.91 -2.51 8.61
CA LEU A 263 13.79 -1.64 8.98
C LEU A 263 12.44 -2.21 8.53
N MET A 264 12.34 -2.75 7.30
CA MET A 264 11.09 -3.35 6.83
C MET A 264 10.76 -4.67 7.55
N GLU A 265 11.76 -5.40 8.04
CA GLU A 265 11.57 -6.51 8.98
C GLU A 265 10.94 -6.04 10.30
N LEU A 266 11.42 -4.95 10.89
CA LEU A 266 10.84 -4.36 12.10
C LEU A 266 9.39 -3.90 11.88
N LYS A 267 9.05 -3.39 10.69
CA LYS A 267 7.67 -3.00 10.35
C LYS A 267 6.68 -4.16 10.45
N ARG A 268 7.12 -5.40 10.26
CA ARG A 268 6.28 -6.61 10.45
C ARG A 268 5.78 -6.76 11.89
N GLU A 269 6.51 -6.22 12.87
CA GLU A 269 6.11 -6.19 14.28
C GLU A 269 5.35 -4.91 14.63
N GLU A 270 5.79 -3.77 14.12
CA GLU A 270 5.25 -2.45 14.47
C GLU A 270 3.85 -2.23 13.91
N ILE A 271 3.65 -2.49 12.60
CA ILE A 271 2.38 -2.22 11.92
C ILE A 271 1.22 -3.01 12.55
N PRO A 272 1.31 -4.36 12.75
CA PRO A 272 0.23 -5.10 13.40
C PRO A 272 -0.04 -4.63 14.83
N LYS A 273 1.00 -4.30 15.61
CA LYS A 273 0.82 -3.75 16.98
C LYS A 273 0.06 -2.43 16.96
N LEU A 274 0.41 -1.55 16.02
CA LEU A 274 -0.26 -0.25 15.89
C LEU A 274 -1.73 -0.43 15.52
N ILE A 275 -2.04 -1.29 14.55
CA ILE A 275 -3.42 -1.61 14.15
C ILE A 275 -4.23 -2.16 15.33
N LEU A 276 -3.66 -3.14 16.06
CA LEU A 276 -4.33 -3.80 17.18
C LEU A 276 -4.62 -2.85 18.35
N ARG A 277 -3.78 -1.84 18.55
CA ARG A 277 -4.00 -0.83 19.60
C ARG A 277 -5.34 -0.14 19.43
N HIS A 278 -5.72 0.24 18.22
CA HIS A 278 -6.99 0.92 17.94
C HIS A 278 -8.23 0.05 18.14
N PHE A 279 -8.09 -1.24 18.37
CA PHE A 279 -9.19 -2.12 18.76
C PHE A 279 -9.36 -2.24 20.30
N HIS A 280 -8.43 -1.68 21.07
CA HIS A 280 -8.41 -1.79 22.53
C HIS A 280 -8.65 -0.45 23.24
N GLU A 281 -8.60 0.64 22.48
CA GLU A 281 -9.00 1.99 22.89
C GLU A 281 -10.48 2.23 22.56
#